data_bb2259d57ad0db8ebcbfea8eab17cfd3
#
_entry.id   bb2259d57ad0db8ebcbfea8eab17cfd3
#
_cell.length_a   1.000
_cell.length_b   1.000
_cell.length_c   1.000
_cell.angle_alpha   90.00
_cell.angle_beta   90.00
_cell.angle_gamma   90.00
#
_symmetry.space_group_name_H-M   'P 1'
#
loop_
_entity.id
_entity.type
_entity.pdbx_description
1 polymer ?
#
loop_
_entity_poly.entity_id
_entity_poly.type
_entity_poly.pdbx_seq_one_letter_code
_entity_poly.pdbx_strand_id
1 'polypeptide(L)'
;MNTPTVSTYSQAPSDVVRAANGIDVAYRRVGKRGDTPLVLANYFAANMDDWDPLIVDGLAADRDVITFDYTGIGSSGGVTPATVAEVAVDCVGFLHALGLTTVDFLGFSVGGMVAQQIASSHPEMFRRMILCGTGPRGGEKMTFTELSIDELNDPVALLLNSFFTPSGASQAAGHAYLDRLNRRAADRDTPVAMTAAAAQLRAIREWGEVPTAGRYAMLSTIRQPTLIVHGANDIVVDSVNAMILEENLCDARLLMLPDASHGAQSQHADIFLANARLFLNS
;
A
#
# COMPACT_ATOMS: atom_id res chain seq x y z
N MET A 1 17.56 -16.89 29.86
CA MET A 1 16.38 -16.90 29.00
C MET A 1 16.67 -15.87 27.91
N ASN A 2 16.94 -16.31 26.67
CA ASN A 2 17.12 -15.39 25.54
C ASN A 2 15.76 -14.78 25.23
N THR A 3 15.60 -13.48 25.45
CA THR A 3 14.50 -12.71 24.88
C THR A 3 14.61 -12.86 23.37
N PRO A 4 13.60 -13.33 22.66
CA PRO A 4 13.68 -13.39 21.21
C PRO A 4 13.91 -11.96 20.71
N THR A 5 15.05 -11.75 20.04
CA THR A 5 15.33 -10.51 19.33
C THR A 5 14.22 -10.33 18.30
N VAL A 6 13.39 -9.30 18.45
CA VAL A 6 12.40 -8.96 17.43
C VAL A 6 13.18 -8.64 16.16
N SER A 7 13.05 -9.48 15.14
CA SER A 7 13.69 -9.25 13.86
C SER A 7 13.13 -7.96 13.26
N THR A 8 14.00 -7.04 12.87
CA THR A 8 13.58 -5.85 12.12
C THR A 8 13.08 -6.26 10.73
N TYR A 9 12.25 -5.43 10.12
CA TYR A 9 11.72 -5.71 8.78
C TYR A 9 12.81 -5.96 7.74
N SER A 10 13.90 -5.20 7.80
CA SER A 10 15.06 -5.38 6.91
C SER A 10 15.77 -6.74 7.07
N GLN A 11 15.53 -7.46 8.16
CA GLN A 11 16.13 -8.77 8.48
C GLN A 11 15.09 -9.91 8.46
N ALA A 12 13.81 -9.59 8.29
CA ALA A 12 12.74 -10.58 8.29
C ALA A 12 12.92 -11.57 7.13
N PRO A 13 12.79 -12.88 7.37
CA PRO A 13 12.81 -13.85 6.28
C PRO A 13 11.59 -13.68 5.39
N SER A 14 11.74 -14.00 4.10
CA SER A 14 10.63 -14.15 3.19
C SER A 14 10.13 -15.59 3.25
N ASP A 15 8.82 -15.75 3.40
CA ASP A 15 8.10 -17.02 3.36
C ASP A 15 7.21 -17.07 2.11
N VAL A 16 6.72 -18.25 1.77
CA VAL A 16 5.81 -18.44 0.64
C VAL A 16 4.61 -19.26 1.10
N VAL A 17 3.42 -18.85 0.67
CA VAL A 17 2.19 -19.61 0.86
C VAL A 17 1.53 -19.88 -0.48
N ARG A 18 1.00 -21.09 -0.66
CA ARG A 18 0.27 -21.46 -1.86
C ARG A 18 -1.21 -21.17 -1.73
N ALA A 19 -1.72 -20.25 -2.53
CA ALA A 19 -3.14 -19.93 -2.59
C ALA A 19 -3.94 -21.05 -3.31
N ALA A 20 -5.25 -21.07 -3.09
CA ALA A 20 -6.13 -22.11 -3.65
C ALA A 20 -6.16 -22.13 -5.20
N ASN A 21 -5.89 -21.00 -5.84
CA ASN A 21 -5.74 -20.90 -7.30
C ASN A 21 -4.40 -21.45 -7.82
N GLY A 22 -3.54 -21.99 -6.94
CA GLY A 22 -2.25 -22.58 -7.27
C GLY A 22 -1.11 -21.56 -7.37
N ILE A 23 -1.33 -20.30 -7.08
CA ILE A 23 -0.29 -19.26 -7.07
C ILE A 23 0.48 -19.32 -5.75
N ASP A 24 1.79 -19.30 -5.83
CA ASP A 24 2.70 -19.15 -4.68
C ASP A 24 2.88 -17.65 -4.42
N VAL A 25 2.50 -17.19 -3.23
CA VAL A 25 2.57 -15.78 -2.83
C VAL A 25 3.66 -15.61 -1.78
N ALA A 26 4.64 -14.76 -2.07
CA ALA A 26 5.70 -14.39 -1.15
C ALA A 26 5.24 -13.33 -0.15
N TYR A 27 5.63 -13.49 1.11
CA TYR A 27 5.27 -12.56 2.17
C TYR A 27 6.35 -12.48 3.25
N ARG A 28 6.33 -11.40 4.03
CA ARG A 28 7.11 -11.27 5.28
C ARG A 28 6.16 -10.96 6.42
N ARG A 29 6.50 -11.47 7.60
CA ARG A 29 5.67 -11.28 8.79
C ARG A 29 6.53 -10.94 9.98
N VAL A 30 6.28 -9.78 10.58
CA VAL A 30 7.06 -9.20 11.69
C VAL A 30 6.16 -8.77 12.83
N GLY A 31 6.76 -8.55 13.99
CA GLY A 31 6.05 -8.14 15.20
C GLY A 31 5.47 -9.29 15.99
N LYS A 32 4.67 -8.94 16.99
CA LYS A 32 4.07 -9.92 17.90
C LYS A 32 2.79 -10.47 17.29
N ARG A 33 2.72 -11.78 17.14
CA ARG A 33 1.50 -12.47 16.67
C ARG A 33 0.29 -12.07 17.50
N GLY A 34 -0.80 -11.74 16.83
CA GLY A 34 -2.07 -11.33 17.43
C GLY A 34 -3.26 -11.87 16.67
N ASP A 35 -4.44 -11.64 17.21
CA ASP A 35 -5.70 -12.16 16.63
C ASP A 35 -6.11 -11.47 15.34
N THR A 36 -5.73 -10.20 15.17
CA THR A 36 -6.05 -9.41 13.97
C THR A 36 -4.76 -8.78 13.42
N PRO A 37 -4.07 -9.45 12.49
CA PRO A 37 -2.87 -8.90 11.88
C PRO A 37 -3.19 -7.69 11.01
N LEU A 38 -2.19 -6.80 10.85
CA LEU A 38 -2.22 -5.71 9.89
C LEU A 38 -1.52 -6.17 8.61
N VAL A 39 -2.25 -6.20 7.50
CA VAL A 39 -1.70 -6.53 6.17
C VAL A 39 -1.44 -5.27 5.39
N LEU A 40 -0.27 -5.17 4.78
CA LEU A 40 0.18 -4.02 4.02
C LEU A 40 0.25 -4.36 2.53
N ALA A 41 -0.50 -3.63 1.71
CA ALA A 41 -0.53 -3.73 0.26
C ALA A 41 0.17 -2.54 -0.39
N ASN A 42 1.18 -2.82 -1.22
CA ASN A 42 2.13 -1.84 -1.72
C ASN A 42 1.61 -1.03 -2.93
N TYR A 43 2.42 -0.08 -3.37
CA TYR A 43 2.16 0.83 -4.48
C TYR A 43 2.56 0.23 -5.85
N PHE A 44 2.40 1.01 -6.91
CA PHE A 44 2.70 0.65 -8.31
C PHE A 44 4.17 0.27 -8.50
N ALA A 45 4.41 -0.85 -9.19
CA ALA A 45 5.73 -1.36 -9.56
C ALA A 45 6.68 -1.54 -8.35
N ALA A 46 6.12 -1.84 -7.18
CA ALA A 46 6.85 -2.08 -5.95
C ALA A 46 6.72 -3.53 -5.47
N ASN A 47 7.75 -4.05 -4.84
CA ASN A 47 7.80 -5.32 -4.13
C ASN A 47 7.95 -5.10 -2.62
N MET A 48 8.13 -6.16 -1.83
CA MET A 48 8.27 -6.05 -0.38
C MET A 48 9.48 -5.22 0.08
N ASP A 49 10.55 -5.11 -0.73
CA ASP A 49 11.73 -4.31 -0.39
C ASP A 49 11.50 -2.80 -0.51
N ASP A 50 10.41 -2.38 -1.15
CA ASP A 50 10.02 -0.98 -1.31
C ASP A 50 9.18 -0.44 -0.14
N TRP A 51 8.82 -1.29 0.83
CA TRP A 51 8.23 -0.81 2.08
C TRP A 51 9.29 -0.13 2.97
N ASP A 52 9.00 1.08 3.42
CA ASP A 52 9.85 1.79 4.38
C ASP A 52 9.98 0.98 5.69
N PRO A 53 11.18 0.49 6.05
CA PRO A 53 11.39 -0.25 7.30
C PRO A 53 10.96 0.55 8.54
N LEU A 54 11.08 1.89 8.53
CA LEU A 54 10.65 2.73 9.64
C LEU A 54 9.13 2.62 9.88
N ILE A 55 8.36 2.55 8.81
CA ILE A 55 6.89 2.40 8.89
C ILE A 55 6.53 0.98 9.34
N VAL A 56 7.12 -0.03 8.71
CA VAL A 56 6.80 -1.44 9.05
C VAL A 56 7.21 -1.77 10.47
N ASP A 57 8.44 -1.46 10.89
CA ASP A 57 8.94 -1.69 12.25
C ASP A 57 8.15 -0.88 13.28
N GLY A 58 7.80 0.36 12.91
CA GLY A 58 6.96 1.21 13.73
C GLY A 58 5.58 0.61 14.00
N LEU A 59 4.92 0.05 13.00
CA LEU A 59 3.63 -0.64 13.14
C LEU A 59 3.81 -1.99 13.86
N ALA A 60 4.89 -2.72 13.59
CA ALA A 60 5.17 -4.02 14.19
C ALA A 60 5.59 -3.98 15.66
N ALA A 61 5.84 -2.80 16.21
CA ALA A 61 6.27 -2.65 17.62
C ALA A 61 5.24 -3.22 18.62
N ASP A 62 3.96 -3.17 18.29
CA ASP A 62 2.86 -3.59 19.16
C ASP A 62 1.84 -4.54 18.50
N ARG A 63 2.06 -4.93 17.22
CA ARG A 63 1.13 -5.78 16.48
C ARG A 63 1.80 -6.72 15.50
N ASP A 64 1.03 -7.63 14.98
CA ASP A 64 1.38 -8.57 13.91
C ASP A 64 1.24 -7.86 12.56
N VAL A 65 2.32 -7.75 11.80
CA VAL A 65 2.34 -7.06 10.51
C VAL A 65 2.78 -8.02 9.41
N ILE A 66 2.04 -8.03 8.31
CA ILE A 66 2.30 -8.86 7.14
C ILE A 66 2.42 -7.94 5.91
N THR A 67 3.53 -8.06 5.19
CA THR A 67 3.71 -7.52 3.85
C THR A 67 3.75 -8.65 2.84
N PHE A 68 3.35 -8.42 1.60
CA PHE A 68 3.35 -9.44 0.56
C PHE A 68 3.63 -8.84 -0.81
N ASP A 69 4.08 -9.68 -1.73
CA ASP A 69 4.18 -9.35 -3.15
C ASP A 69 2.91 -9.76 -3.87
N TYR A 70 2.36 -8.86 -4.69
CA TYR A 70 1.23 -9.21 -5.56
C TYR A 70 1.58 -10.35 -6.53
N THR A 71 0.59 -11.02 -7.06
CA THR A 71 0.74 -12.02 -8.11
C THR A 71 1.61 -11.50 -9.25
N GLY A 72 2.70 -12.23 -9.56
CA GLY A 72 3.65 -11.91 -10.62
C GLY A 72 4.59 -10.73 -10.31
N ILE A 73 4.67 -10.30 -9.04
CA ILE A 73 5.58 -9.27 -8.53
C ILE A 73 6.60 -9.91 -7.59
N GLY A 74 7.82 -9.38 -7.58
CA GLY A 74 8.87 -9.79 -6.66
C GLY A 74 9.15 -11.28 -6.71
N SER A 75 8.94 -11.94 -5.59
CA SER A 75 9.12 -13.39 -5.42
C SER A 75 7.80 -14.18 -5.53
N SER A 76 6.66 -13.52 -5.78
CA SER A 76 5.39 -14.18 -6.02
C SER A 76 5.28 -14.74 -7.44
N GLY A 77 4.68 -15.93 -7.55
CA GLY A 77 4.40 -16.59 -8.83
C GLY A 77 3.20 -16.00 -9.58
N GLY A 78 2.91 -16.60 -10.72
CA GLY A 78 1.75 -16.24 -11.55
C GLY A 78 2.01 -15.12 -12.54
N VAL A 79 0.93 -14.53 -13.05
CA VAL A 79 0.95 -13.42 -14.01
C VAL A 79 0.15 -12.27 -13.41
N THR A 80 0.74 -11.08 -13.38
CA THR A 80 0.11 -9.89 -12.79
C THR A 80 -1.21 -9.55 -13.49
N PRO A 81 -2.33 -9.49 -12.74
CA PRO A 81 -3.63 -9.14 -13.29
C PRO A 81 -3.66 -7.70 -13.82
N ALA A 82 -4.59 -7.45 -14.75
CA ALA A 82 -4.71 -6.15 -15.42
C ALA A 82 -5.91 -5.33 -14.94
N THR A 83 -6.62 -5.79 -13.91
CA THR A 83 -7.72 -5.06 -13.25
C THR A 83 -7.57 -5.12 -11.74
N VAL A 84 -8.00 -4.05 -11.05
CA VAL A 84 -7.98 -4.01 -9.57
C VAL A 84 -8.87 -5.10 -8.98
N ALA A 85 -9.96 -5.45 -9.66
CA ALA A 85 -10.87 -6.51 -9.21
C ALA A 85 -10.17 -7.89 -9.18
N GLU A 86 -9.38 -8.24 -10.20
CA GLU A 86 -8.63 -9.49 -10.24
C GLU A 86 -7.51 -9.51 -9.18
N VAL A 87 -6.79 -8.38 -9.00
CA VAL A 87 -5.79 -8.25 -7.94
C VAL A 87 -6.43 -8.47 -6.56
N ALA A 88 -7.63 -7.93 -6.34
CA ALA A 88 -8.37 -8.10 -5.09
C ALA A 88 -8.73 -9.57 -4.82
N VAL A 89 -9.15 -10.32 -5.86
CA VAL A 89 -9.42 -11.77 -5.75
C VAL A 89 -8.17 -12.53 -5.33
N ASP A 90 -7.02 -12.24 -5.94
CA ASP A 90 -5.75 -12.88 -5.58
C ASP A 90 -5.34 -12.54 -4.14
N CYS A 91 -5.51 -11.28 -3.72
CA CYS A 91 -5.24 -10.86 -2.33
C CYS A 91 -6.13 -11.60 -1.32
N VAL A 92 -7.42 -11.75 -1.58
CA VAL A 92 -8.34 -12.54 -0.74
C VAL A 92 -7.89 -14.00 -0.69
N GLY A 93 -7.50 -14.58 -1.83
CA GLY A 93 -6.95 -15.94 -1.91
C GLY A 93 -5.68 -16.11 -1.06
N PHE A 94 -4.79 -15.12 -1.06
CA PHE A 94 -3.60 -15.08 -0.20
C PHE A 94 -3.97 -15.05 1.28
N LEU A 95 -4.88 -14.16 1.70
CA LEU A 95 -5.32 -14.05 3.09
C LEU A 95 -5.92 -15.37 3.59
N HIS A 96 -6.77 -16.00 2.79
CA HIS A 96 -7.33 -17.31 3.13
C HIS A 96 -6.27 -18.41 3.21
N ALA A 97 -5.24 -18.39 2.35
CA ALA A 97 -4.13 -19.36 2.41
C ALA A 97 -3.32 -19.24 3.70
N LEU A 98 -3.25 -18.04 4.31
CA LEU A 98 -2.68 -17.83 5.64
C LEU A 98 -3.66 -18.19 6.79
N GLY A 99 -4.87 -18.63 6.49
CA GLY A 99 -5.92 -18.91 7.49
C GLY A 99 -6.53 -17.64 8.10
N LEU A 100 -6.39 -16.48 7.42
CA LEU A 100 -6.90 -15.21 7.90
C LEU A 100 -8.31 -14.97 7.35
N THR A 101 -9.26 -14.75 8.24
CA THR A 101 -10.66 -14.45 7.90
C THR A 101 -11.03 -12.99 8.16
N THR A 102 -10.27 -12.31 9.02
CA THR A 102 -10.43 -10.89 9.32
C THR A 102 -9.06 -10.28 9.63
N VAL A 103 -8.76 -9.14 9.03
CA VAL A 103 -7.50 -8.40 9.19
C VAL A 103 -7.76 -6.90 9.32
N ASP A 104 -6.79 -6.18 9.84
CA ASP A 104 -6.65 -4.75 9.52
C ASP A 104 -5.87 -4.64 8.21
N PHE A 105 -6.16 -3.62 7.40
CA PHE A 105 -5.53 -3.50 6.09
C PHE A 105 -5.01 -2.08 5.85
N LEU A 106 -3.75 -1.97 5.43
CA LEU A 106 -3.17 -0.72 4.98
C LEU A 106 -2.85 -0.84 3.49
N GLY A 107 -3.48 0.00 2.68
CA GLY A 107 -3.20 0.09 1.25
C GLY A 107 -2.54 1.41 0.89
N PHE A 108 -1.37 1.32 0.24
CA PHE A 108 -0.69 2.49 -0.28
C PHE A 108 -0.88 2.59 -1.80
N SER A 109 -1.37 3.74 -2.28
CA SER A 109 -1.60 4.00 -3.72
C SER A 109 -2.49 2.93 -4.35
N VAL A 110 -1.96 2.10 -5.27
CA VAL A 110 -2.65 0.91 -5.83
C VAL A 110 -3.19 0.01 -4.73
N GLY A 111 -2.43 -0.19 -3.66
CA GLY A 111 -2.88 -0.98 -2.51
C GLY A 111 -4.15 -0.44 -1.87
N GLY A 112 -4.35 0.88 -1.90
CA GLY A 112 -5.59 1.52 -1.45
C GLY A 112 -6.77 1.32 -2.40
N MET A 113 -6.53 1.19 -3.71
CA MET A 113 -7.55 0.80 -4.70
C MET A 113 -7.99 -0.65 -4.45
N VAL A 114 -7.02 -1.55 -4.24
CA VAL A 114 -7.26 -2.97 -3.91
C VAL A 114 -8.03 -3.09 -2.59
N ALA A 115 -7.66 -2.32 -1.57
CA ALA A 115 -8.37 -2.30 -0.28
C ALA A 115 -9.85 -1.92 -0.43
N GLN A 116 -10.16 -0.86 -1.19
CA GLN A 116 -11.53 -0.45 -1.47
C GLN A 116 -12.31 -1.53 -2.22
N GLN A 117 -11.68 -2.19 -3.20
CA GLN A 117 -12.31 -3.27 -3.95
C GLN A 117 -12.63 -4.47 -3.05
N ILE A 118 -11.70 -4.90 -2.18
CA ILE A 118 -11.93 -6.00 -1.23
C ILE A 118 -13.02 -5.61 -0.23
N ALA A 119 -12.94 -4.42 0.37
CA ALA A 119 -13.93 -3.96 1.35
C ALA A 119 -15.36 -3.91 0.80
N SER A 120 -15.52 -3.61 -0.50
CA SER A 120 -16.81 -3.62 -1.17
C SER A 120 -17.32 -5.03 -1.50
N SER A 121 -16.43 -5.97 -1.90
CA SER A 121 -16.82 -7.31 -2.34
C SER A 121 -16.77 -8.37 -1.23
N HIS A 122 -15.94 -8.17 -0.19
CA HIS A 122 -15.72 -9.06 0.95
C HIS A 122 -15.68 -8.25 2.24
N PRO A 123 -16.80 -7.62 2.64
CA PRO A 123 -16.82 -6.68 3.77
C PRO A 123 -16.41 -7.30 5.11
N GLU A 124 -16.51 -8.62 5.26
CA GLU A 124 -16.09 -9.37 6.45
C GLU A 124 -14.58 -9.48 6.63
N MET A 125 -13.81 -9.29 5.54
CA MET A 125 -12.35 -9.44 5.57
C MET A 125 -11.64 -8.34 6.35
N PHE A 126 -12.22 -7.16 6.46
CA PHE A 126 -11.54 -6.03 7.09
C PHE A 126 -12.26 -5.54 8.34
N ARG A 127 -11.52 -5.46 9.45
CA ARG A 127 -11.96 -4.80 10.66
C ARG A 127 -11.81 -3.28 10.52
N ARG A 128 -10.66 -2.81 10.03
CA ARG A 128 -10.30 -1.40 9.80
C ARG A 128 -9.42 -1.27 8.57
N MET A 129 -9.45 -0.10 7.93
CA MET A 129 -8.58 0.21 6.80
C MET A 129 -7.78 1.49 7.03
N ILE A 130 -6.54 1.50 6.53
CA ILE A 130 -5.75 2.72 6.35
C ILE A 130 -5.48 2.88 4.86
N LEU A 131 -5.86 4.00 4.28
CA LEU A 131 -5.70 4.32 2.87
C LEU A 131 -4.69 5.46 2.73
N CYS A 132 -3.50 5.17 2.19
CA CYS A 132 -2.43 6.15 2.00
C CYS A 132 -2.30 6.52 0.53
N GLY A 133 -2.27 7.81 0.18
CA GLY A 133 -1.96 8.31 -1.17
C GLY A 133 -2.79 7.65 -2.26
N THR A 134 -4.07 7.48 -2.09
CA THR A 134 -4.94 6.77 -3.04
C THR A 134 -6.22 7.55 -3.35
N GLY A 135 -6.94 7.10 -4.36
CA GLY A 135 -8.21 7.70 -4.78
C GLY A 135 -9.32 6.67 -5.00
N PRO A 136 -10.58 7.13 -5.04
CA PRO A 136 -11.72 6.26 -5.31
C PRO A 136 -11.76 5.81 -6.78
N ARG A 137 -12.55 4.80 -7.09
CA ARG A 137 -12.85 4.44 -8.48
C ARG A 137 -13.53 5.60 -9.20
N GLY A 138 -13.00 5.98 -10.36
CA GLY A 138 -13.44 7.15 -11.10
C GLY A 138 -13.06 8.47 -10.42
N GLY A 139 -11.98 8.49 -9.64
CA GLY A 139 -11.46 9.67 -8.94
C GLY A 139 -11.09 10.81 -9.87
N GLU A 140 -10.89 11.98 -9.29
CA GLU A 140 -10.54 13.20 -10.02
C GLU A 140 -9.04 13.24 -10.34
N LYS A 141 -8.69 13.70 -11.53
CA LYS A 141 -7.28 13.90 -11.93
C LYS A 141 -6.36 12.67 -11.67
N MET A 142 -6.94 11.48 -11.71
CA MET A 142 -6.17 10.23 -11.64
C MET A 142 -5.61 9.88 -13.02
N THR A 143 -5.00 10.84 -13.69
CA THR A 143 -4.37 10.67 -14.97
C THR A 143 -2.90 10.33 -14.77
N PHE A 144 -2.58 9.06 -14.88
CA PHE A 144 -1.20 8.64 -14.93
C PHE A 144 -0.61 9.04 -16.27
N THR A 145 0.16 10.12 -16.29
CA THR A 145 0.95 10.54 -17.43
C THR A 145 1.93 9.43 -17.80
N GLU A 146 2.13 9.23 -19.10
CA GLU A 146 3.22 8.38 -19.57
C GLU A 146 4.53 8.99 -19.09
N LEU A 147 5.34 8.19 -18.38
CA LEU A 147 6.66 8.61 -17.95
C LEU A 147 7.54 8.85 -19.18
N SER A 148 8.28 9.93 -19.20
CA SER A 148 9.27 10.19 -20.23
C SER A 148 10.42 9.19 -20.14
N ILE A 149 11.18 9.04 -21.23
CA ILE A 149 12.37 8.17 -21.24
C ILE A 149 13.40 8.64 -20.22
N ASP A 150 13.53 9.95 -20.04
CA ASP A 150 14.48 10.52 -19.06
C ASP A 150 14.08 10.19 -17.61
N GLU A 151 12.79 10.24 -17.28
CA GLU A 151 12.28 9.82 -15.96
C GLU A 151 12.47 8.32 -15.72
N LEU A 152 12.33 7.48 -16.74
CA LEU A 152 12.58 6.05 -16.63
C LEU A 152 14.08 5.71 -16.47
N ASN A 153 14.97 6.57 -16.94
CA ASN A 153 16.41 6.39 -16.84
C ASN A 153 16.97 6.76 -15.46
N ASP A 154 16.25 7.51 -14.65
CA ASP A 154 16.62 7.84 -13.26
C ASP A 154 15.49 7.49 -12.27
N PRO A 155 15.35 6.22 -11.89
CA PRO A 155 14.29 5.77 -11.00
C PRO A 155 14.41 6.39 -9.59
N VAL A 156 15.60 6.80 -9.16
CA VAL A 156 15.81 7.47 -7.88
C VAL A 156 15.24 8.89 -7.92
N ALA A 157 15.56 9.64 -8.97
CA ALA A 157 15.00 10.98 -9.15
C ALA A 157 13.48 10.94 -9.35
N LEU A 158 12.98 9.97 -10.12
CA LEU A 158 11.55 9.76 -10.29
C LEU A 158 10.84 9.52 -8.96
N LEU A 159 11.38 8.64 -8.11
CA LEU A 159 10.82 8.37 -6.78
C LEU A 159 10.87 9.60 -5.89
N LEU A 160 12.01 10.29 -5.81
CA LEU A 160 12.15 11.50 -5.00
C LEU A 160 11.17 12.59 -5.44
N ASN A 161 11.05 12.83 -6.74
CA ASN A 161 10.16 13.85 -7.28
C ASN A 161 8.68 13.52 -7.11
N SER A 162 8.33 12.23 -7.17
CA SER A 162 6.94 11.78 -6.99
C SER A 162 6.51 11.76 -5.53
N PHE A 163 7.39 11.29 -4.63
CA PHE A 163 7.05 11.02 -3.23
C PHE A 163 7.25 12.22 -2.31
N PHE A 164 8.15 13.14 -2.68
CA PHE A 164 8.57 14.25 -1.84
C PHE A 164 8.44 15.58 -2.59
N THR A 165 8.13 16.66 -1.86
CA THR A 165 8.03 17.98 -2.46
C THR A 165 9.43 18.55 -2.78
N PRO A 166 9.56 19.61 -3.59
CA PRO A 166 10.84 20.25 -3.85
C PRO A 166 11.44 20.98 -2.64
N SER A 167 10.74 21.07 -1.50
CA SER A 167 11.29 21.72 -0.31
C SER A 167 12.53 20.99 0.22
N GLY A 168 13.47 21.74 0.80
CA GLY A 168 14.69 21.13 1.34
C GLY A 168 14.42 20.12 2.46
N ALA A 169 13.38 20.32 3.28
CA ALA A 169 12.99 19.40 4.33
C ALA A 169 12.42 18.10 3.77
N SER A 170 11.55 18.20 2.76
CA SER A 170 10.95 17.04 2.11
C SER A 170 11.99 16.22 1.35
N GLN A 171 12.90 16.86 0.60
CA GLN A 171 13.98 16.17 -0.11
C GLN A 171 14.95 15.47 0.86
N ALA A 172 15.28 16.08 1.99
CA ALA A 172 16.09 15.44 3.03
C ALA A 172 15.40 14.18 3.60
N ALA A 173 14.09 14.25 3.82
CA ALA A 173 13.29 13.08 4.23
C ALA A 173 13.30 11.99 3.14
N GLY A 174 13.26 12.37 1.86
CA GLY A 174 13.36 11.48 0.72
C GLY A 174 14.68 10.73 0.66
N HIS A 175 15.81 11.40 0.82
CA HIS A 175 17.12 10.74 0.89
C HIS A 175 17.20 9.78 2.09
N ALA A 176 16.71 10.19 3.27
CA ALA A 176 16.65 9.31 4.42
C ALA A 176 15.75 8.08 4.20
N TYR A 177 14.65 8.21 3.44
CA TYR A 177 13.79 7.11 3.00
C TYR A 177 14.58 6.13 2.12
N LEU A 178 15.29 6.61 1.09
CA LEU A 178 16.13 5.77 0.22
C LEU A 178 17.21 5.01 1.02
N ASP A 179 17.86 5.68 1.97
CA ASP A 179 18.85 5.05 2.86
C ASP A 179 18.23 3.89 3.67
N ARG A 180 16.96 4.05 4.10
CA ARG A 180 16.25 2.99 4.82
C ARG A 180 15.89 1.80 3.92
N LEU A 181 15.45 2.04 2.69
CA LEU A 181 15.16 0.96 1.72
C LEU A 181 16.41 0.12 1.42
N ASN A 182 17.59 0.73 1.42
CA ASN A 182 18.85 0.05 1.16
C ASN A 182 19.41 -0.76 2.35
N ARG A 183 18.74 -0.78 3.51
CA ARG A 183 19.20 -1.54 4.69
C ARG A 183 19.11 -3.04 4.52
N ARG A 184 18.19 -3.54 3.67
CA ARG A 184 18.13 -4.96 3.36
C ARG A 184 19.23 -5.30 2.34
N ALA A 185 20.30 -5.97 2.83
CA ALA A 185 21.47 -6.30 2.02
C ALA A 185 21.41 -7.72 1.42
N ALA A 186 20.65 -8.64 2.05
CA ALA A 186 20.52 -10.03 1.63
C ALA A 186 19.07 -10.42 1.37
N ASP A 187 18.86 -11.46 0.58
CA ASP A 187 17.54 -12.01 0.24
C ASP A 187 16.56 -10.93 -0.28
N ARG A 188 17.07 -10.04 -1.12
CA ARG A 188 16.25 -9.03 -1.79
C ARG A 188 15.32 -9.68 -2.79
N ASP A 189 14.13 -9.09 -2.92
CA ASP A 189 13.15 -9.52 -3.91
C ASP A 189 13.64 -9.27 -5.35
N THR A 190 13.10 -10.06 -6.27
CA THR A 190 13.33 -9.87 -7.69
C THR A 190 12.75 -8.52 -8.13
N PRO A 191 13.50 -7.70 -8.89
CA PRO A 191 12.97 -6.47 -9.45
C PRO A 191 11.69 -6.69 -10.24
N VAL A 192 10.76 -5.73 -10.18
CA VAL A 192 9.47 -5.83 -10.88
C VAL A 192 9.68 -5.83 -12.39
N ALA A 193 9.16 -6.85 -13.07
CA ALA A 193 9.25 -6.95 -14.52
C ALA A 193 8.41 -5.88 -15.22
N MET A 194 8.88 -5.36 -16.36
CA MET A 194 8.17 -4.36 -17.15
C MET A 194 6.77 -4.83 -17.59
N THR A 195 6.60 -6.12 -17.84
CA THR A 195 5.29 -6.72 -18.18
C THR A 195 4.31 -6.65 -17.01
N ALA A 196 4.79 -6.85 -15.79
CA ALA A 196 4.01 -6.73 -14.56
C ALA A 196 3.64 -5.27 -14.28
N ALA A 197 4.58 -4.35 -14.39
CA ALA A 197 4.32 -2.91 -14.28
C ALA A 197 3.29 -2.44 -15.31
N ALA A 198 3.39 -2.91 -16.57
CA ALA A 198 2.40 -2.58 -17.61
C ALA A 198 1.01 -3.14 -17.31
N ALA A 199 0.90 -4.32 -16.67
CA ALA A 199 -0.38 -4.87 -16.23
C ALA A 199 -0.99 -4.04 -15.08
N GLN A 200 -0.21 -3.68 -14.07
CA GLN A 200 -0.66 -2.80 -13.00
C GLN A 200 -1.10 -1.42 -13.53
N LEU A 201 -0.37 -0.85 -14.49
CA LEU A 201 -0.74 0.43 -15.08
C LEU A 201 -2.11 0.35 -15.80
N ARG A 202 -2.41 -0.78 -16.46
CA ARG A 202 -3.75 -1.01 -17.04
C ARG A 202 -4.82 -1.07 -15.95
N ALA A 203 -4.56 -1.77 -14.84
CA ALA A 203 -5.47 -1.86 -13.71
C ALA A 203 -5.76 -0.48 -13.09
N ILE A 204 -4.72 0.36 -12.95
CA ILE A 204 -4.85 1.72 -12.43
C ILE A 204 -5.67 2.60 -13.37
N ARG A 205 -5.44 2.50 -14.69
CA ARG A 205 -6.20 3.27 -15.69
C ARG A 205 -7.67 2.87 -15.70
N GLU A 206 -7.95 1.55 -15.63
CA GLU A 206 -9.32 1.03 -15.51
C GLU A 206 -10.01 1.53 -14.23
N TRP A 207 -9.28 1.57 -13.11
CA TRP A 207 -9.79 2.13 -11.86
C TRP A 207 -10.14 3.61 -11.97
N GLY A 208 -9.37 4.38 -12.73
CA GLY A 208 -9.62 5.81 -13.00
C GLY A 208 -10.85 6.08 -13.88
N GLU A 209 -11.37 5.08 -14.59
CA GLU A 209 -12.56 5.24 -15.41
C GLU A 209 -13.83 5.43 -14.56
N VAL A 210 -14.71 6.33 -15.02
CA VAL A 210 -15.99 6.58 -14.33
C VAL A 210 -16.90 5.37 -14.51
N PRO A 211 -17.30 4.68 -13.43
CA PRO A 211 -18.13 3.49 -13.55
C PRO A 211 -19.56 3.84 -13.97
N THR A 212 -20.22 2.93 -14.69
CA THR A 212 -21.61 3.07 -15.13
C THR A 212 -22.62 3.15 -14.00
N ALA A 213 -22.30 2.57 -12.85
CA ALA A 213 -23.13 2.63 -11.64
C ALA A 213 -23.17 4.02 -10.99
N GLY A 214 -22.37 4.95 -11.50
CA GLY A 214 -22.21 6.30 -10.97
C GLY A 214 -20.89 6.49 -10.25
N ARG A 215 -20.38 7.72 -10.33
CA ARG A 215 -19.14 8.13 -9.69
C ARG A 215 -19.27 7.94 -8.18
N TYR A 216 -18.30 7.29 -7.57
CA TYR A 216 -18.20 7.01 -6.13
C TYR A 216 -19.29 6.09 -5.53
N ALA A 217 -20.18 5.49 -6.34
CA ALA A 217 -21.25 4.62 -5.84
C ALA A 217 -20.73 3.46 -4.96
N MET A 218 -19.54 2.93 -5.28
CA MET A 218 -18.91 1.86 -4.50
C MET A 218 -18.59 2.27 -3.06
N LEU A 219 -18.21 3.54 -2.81
CA LEU A 219 -17.79 3.99 -1.49
C LEU A 219 -18.91 3.85 -0.44
N SER A 220 -20.17 4.05 -0.85
CA SER A 220 -21.32 3.88 0.05
C SER A 220 -21.53 2.42 0.52
N THR A 221 -20.91 1.43 -0.13
CA THR A 221 -20.97 0.01 0.29
C THR A 221 -19.90 -0.34 1.32
N ILE A 222 -18.87 0.49 1.47
CA ILE A 222 -17.75 0.29 2.38
C ILE A 222 -18.15 0.81 3.77
N ARG A 223 -18.21 -0.10 4.74
CA ARG A 223 -18.67 0.18 6.10
C ARG A 223 -17.53 0.19 7.13
N GLN A 224 -16.37 -0.28 6.74
CA GLN A 224 -15.22 -0.39 7.64
C GLN A 224 -14.73 1.00 8.06
N PRO A 225 -14.45 1.22 9.35
CA PRO A 225 -13.75 2.42 9.79
C PRO A 225 -12.47 2.61 8.99
N THR A 226 -12.27 3.81 8.43
CA THR A 226 -11.19 4.10 7.50
C THR A 226 -10.40 5.33 7.94
N LEU A 227 -9.07 5.19 8.05
CA LEU A 227 -8.15 6.31 8.17
C LEU A 227 -7.55 6.61 6.79
N ILE A 228 -7.79 7.80 6.28
CA ILE A 228 -7.22 8.30 5.03
C ILE A 228 -5.99 9.14 5.39
N VAL A 229 -4.85 8.85 4.75
CA VAL A 229 -3.59 9.59 4.93
C VAL A 229 -3.11 10.09 3.57
N HIS A 230 -2.92 11.39 3.43
CA HIS A 230 -2.58 11.96 2.13
C HIS A 230 -1.63 13.16 2.25
N GLY A 231 -0.75 13.33 1.26
CA GLY A 231 0.09 14.51 1.13
C GLY A 231 -0.69 15.68 0.54
N ALA A 232 -0.62 16.84 1.15
CA ALA A 232 -1.33 18.03 0.66
C ALA A 232 -0.85 18.49 -0.74
N ASN A 233 0.35 18.06 -1.13
CA ASN A 233 0.98 18.40 -2.42
C ASN A 233 1.21 17.14 -3.27
N ASP A 234 0.39 16.10 -3.11
CA ASP A 234 0.53 14.86 -3.88
C ASP A 234 0.29 15.14 -5.38
N ILE A 235 1.34 14.90 -6.19
CA ILE A 235 1.31 15.10 -7.65
C ILE A 235 0.99 13.80 -8.41
N VAL A 236 0.96 12.65 -7.74
CA VAL A 236 0.64 11.34 -8.34
C VAL A 236 -0.85 11.07 -8.25
N VAL A 237 -1.42 11.24 -7.06
CA VAL A 237 -2.87 11.18 -6.83
C VAL A 237 -3.28 12.50 -6.19
N ASP A 238 -3.93 13.38 -6.95
CA ASP A 238 -4.33 14.71 -6.47
C ASP A 238 -5.09 14.60 -5.14
N SER A 239 -4.71 15.45 -4.16
CA SER A 239 -5.25 15.43 -2.81
C SER A 239 -6.77 15.63 -2.71
N VAL A 240 -7.41 16.14 -3.76
CA VAL A 240 -8.88 16.18 -3.87
C VAL A 240 -9.52 14.80 -3.67
N ASN A 241 -8.82 13.73 -4.07
CA ASN A 241 -9.32 12.36 -3.92
C ASN A 241 -9.42 11.93 -2.46
N ALA A 242 -8.54 12.42 -1.59
CA ALA A 242 -8.62 12.16 -0.16
C ALA A 242 -9.88 12.80 0.47
N MET A 243 -10.23 14.01 0.04
CA MET A 243 -11.47 14.68 0.47
C MET A 243 -12.71 13.95 -0.06
N ILE A 244 -12.68 13.50 -1.33
CA ILE A 244 -13.77 12.70 -1.91
C ILE A 244 -13.96 11.39 -1.13
N LEU A 245 -12.88 10.72 -0.76
CA LEU A 245 -12.94 9.50 0.07
C LEU A 245 -13.57 9.81 1.43
N GLU A 246 -13.15 10.87 2.11
CA GLU A 246 -13.70 11.28 3.41
C GLU A 246 -15.19 11.60 3.33
N GLU A 247 -15.61 12.32 2.30
CA GLU A 247 -17.01 12.72 2.11
C GLU A 247 -17.95 11.56 1.78
N ASN A 248 -17.45 10.50 1.12
CA ASN A 248 -18.31 9.45 0.55
C ASN A 248 -18.20 8.10 1.28
N LEU A 249 -17.17 7.86 2.09
CA LEU A 249 -17.08 6.68 2.96
C LEU A 249 -17.98 6.84 4.19
N CYS A 250 -18.52 5.72 4.69
CA CYS A 250 -19.48 5.76 5.81
C CYS A 250 -18.87 6.15 7.15
N ASP A 251 -17.63 5.77 7.42
CA ASP A 251 -16.87 6.06 8.65
C ASP A 251 -15.41 6.34 8.27
N ALA A 252 -15.08 7.59 7.99
CA ALA A 252 -13.77 8.01 7.55
C ALA A 252 -13.21 9.14 8.41
N ARG A 253 -11.87 9.15 8.54
CA ARG A 253 -11.08 10.22 9.14
C ARG A 253 -9.94 10.56 8.22
N LEU A 254 -9.75 11.85 7.93
CA LEU A 254 -8.68 12.34 7.06
C LEU A 254 -7.52 12.91 7.87
N LEU A 255 -6.32 12.42 7.58
CA LEU A 255 -5.03 12.99 7.99
C LEU A 255 -4.33 13.57 6.77
N MET A 256 -4.48 14.87 6.56
CA MET A 256 -3.77 15.60 5.50
C MET A 256 -2.42 16.08 6.04
N LEU A 257 -1.32 15.68 5.38
CA LEU A 257 0.04 15.98 5.79
C LEU A 257 0.62 17.13 4.95
N PRO A 258 1.02 18.25 5.58
CA PRO A 258 1.53 19.42 4.86
C PRO A 258 2.92 19.17 4.28
N ASP A 259 3.30 19.93 3.26
CA ASP A 259 4.61 19.83 2.57
C ASP A 259 5.01 18.40 2.22
N ALA A 260 4.04 17.58 1.82
CA ALA A 260 4.24 16.19 1.47
C ALA A 260 3.55 15.86 0.15
N SER A 261 4.22 15.04 -0.67
CA SER A 261 3.68 14.47 -1.89
C SER A 261 3.24 13.01 -1.63
N HIS A 262 3.39 12.11 -2.60
CA HIS A 262 2.87 10.74 -2.55
C HIS A 262 3.42 9.89 -1.40
N GLY A 263 4.66 10.15 -0.94
CA GLY A 263 5.32 9.47 0.17
C GLY A 263 5.02 10.02 1.57
N ALA A 264 3.89 10.68 1.76
CA ALA A 264 3.54 11.44 2.96
C ALA A 264 3.71 10.69 4.28
N GLN A 265 3.31 9.40 4.33
CA GLN A 265 3.45 8.54 5.51
C GLN A 265 4.92 8.29 5.89
N SER A 266 5.83 8.23 4.91
CA SER A 266 7.27 8.05 5.14
C SER A 266 7.96 9.35 5.50
N GLN A 267 7.51 10.48 4.94
CA GLN A 267 8.03 11.81 5.27
C GLN A 267 7.67 12.24 6.70
N HIS A 268 6.43 11.99 7.10
CA HIS A 268 5.90 12.33 8.43
C HIS A 268 5.65 11.08 9.28
N ALA A 269 6.63 10.18 9.33
CA ALA A 269 6.49 8.86 9.94
C ALA A 269 5.98 8.90 11.39
N ASP A 270 6.47 9.83 12.21
CA ASP A 270 6.05 9.95 13.61
C ASP A 270 4.57 10.31 13.73
N ILE A 271 4.09 11.27 12.94
CA ILE A 271 2.68 11.68 12.92
C ILE A 271 1.83 10.54 12.38
N PHE A 272 2.26 9.91 11.29
CA PHE A 272 1.56 8.76 10.71
C PHE A 272 1.43 7.61 11.72
N LEU A 273 2.53 7.17 12.32
CA LEU A 273 2.55 6.04 13.25
C LEU A 273 1.71 6.29 14.50
N ALA A 274 1.74 7.52 15.05
CA ALA A 274 0.91 7.89 16.19
C ALA A 274 -0.60 7.80 15.86
N ASN A 275 -1.02 8.34 14.72
CA ASN A 275 -2.42 8.30 14.28
C ASN A 275 -2.87 6.89 13.87
N ALA A 276 -2.04 6.14 13.14
CA ALA A 276 -2.32 4.77 12.73
C ALA A 276 -2.52 3.85 13.94
N ARG A 277 -1.64 3.94 14.96
CA ARG A 277 -1.77 3.14 16.20
C ARG A 277 -3.02 3.50 16.98
N LEU A 278 -3.32 4.80 17.15
CA LEU A 278 -4.52 5.25 17.83
C LEU A 278 -5.77 4.71 17.12
N PHE A 279 -5.81 4.82 15.80
CA PHE A 279 -6.92 4.35 14.97
C PHE A 279 -7.10 2.83 15.02
N LEU A 280 -6.02 2.06 14.91
CA LEU A 280 -6.08 0.60 14.90
C LEU A 280 -6.42 0.01 16.29
N ASN A 281 -6.22 0.75 17.38
CA ASN A 281 -6.49 0.34 18.75
C ASN A 281 -7.84 0.87 19.31
N SER A 282 -8.55 1.70 18.54
CA SER A 282 -9.85 2.28 18.96
C SER A 282 -11.03 1.33 18.84
#